data_ca59a2cf48d0f22bce9f9445d4760e34
#
_entry.id   ca59a2cf48d0f22bce9f9445d4760e34
#
_cell.length_a   1.000
_cell.length_b   1.000
_cell.length_c   1.000
_cell.angle_alpha   90.00
_cell.angle_beta   90.00
_cell.angle_gamma   90.00
#
_symmetry.space_group_name_H-M   'P 1'
#
loop_
_entity.id
_entity.type
_entity.pdbx_description
1 polymer ?
#
loop_
_entity_poly.entity_id
_entity_poly.type
_entity_poly.pdbx_seq_one_letter_code
_entity_poly.pdbx_strand_id
1 'polypeptide(L)'
;GVVNGCPSHLLEPSRLQKIQYSEDFSNAYWSEGNSFITSNSVISPDGSLNADKLTSDSSNSTHYIDTSSISFTSGVSYTVSVFVKDNDKNLVIQGSGSVTGNAFASFDLKNGVVIDESVGIGIIKNFGNNWYKCSLTFTSAATTSGVITFLMGQTRNDSYQGDGTSGVYIWGAMLEQGSYPTSYIPNYGTSAG
;
A
#
# COMPACT_ATOMS: atom_id res chain seq x y z
N GLY A 1 -38.58 -16.22 21.73
CA GLY A 1 -37.29 -15.98 22.34
C GLY A 1 -36.51 -14.95 21.54
N VAL A 2 -36.25 -13.81 22.13
CA VAL A 2 -35.40 -12.76 21.51
C VAL A 2 -33.96 -13.25 21.65
N VAL A 3 -33.32 -13.59 20.55
CA VAL A 3 -31.88 -13.81 20.54
C VAL A 3 -31.23 -12.42 20.58
N ASN A 4 -30.84 -11.97 21.77
CA ASN A 4 -29.95 -10.84 21.91
C ASN A 4 -28.60 -11.23 21.28
N GLY A 5 -28.41 -10.93 19.98
CA GLY A 5 -27.13 -10.89 19.38
C GLY A 5 -26.33 -9.76 20.02
N CYS A 6 -25.54 -10.06 21.04
CA CYS A 6 -24.48 -9.16 21.47
C CYS A 6 -23.60 -8.89 20.26
N PRO A 7 -23.42 -7.63 19.80
CA PRO A 7 -22.44 -7.37 18.76
C PRO A 7 -21.10 -7.86 19.28
N SER A 8 -20.51 -8.84 18.57
CA SER A 8 -19.17 -9.28 18.88
C SER A 8 -18.24 -8.08 18.60
N HIS A 9 -17.77 -7.44 19.67
CA HIS A 9 -16.67 -6.51 19.54
C HIS A 9 -15.47 -7.29 18.99
N LEU A 10 -15.14 -7.06 17.73
CA LEU A 10 -13.88 -7.54 17.19
C LEU A 10 -12.78 -6.76 17.92
N LEU A 11 -12.16 -7.38 18.93
CA LEU A 11 -11.02 -6.81 19.63
C LEU A 11 -9.80 -6.98 18.71
N GLU A 12 -9.54 -5.98 17.88
CA GLU A 12 -8.27 -5.90 17.17
C GLU A 12 -7.15 -5.50 18.15
N PRO A 13 -5.94 -6.08 18.01
CA PRO A 13 -4.81 -5.64 18.83
C PRO A 13 -4.49 -4.17 18.52
N SER A 14 -4.15 -3.41 19.57
CA SER A 14 -3.63 -2.04 19.38
C SER A 14 -2.35 -2.09 18.54
N ARG A 15 -2.32 -1.33 17.45
CA ARG A 15 -1.19 -1.28 16.53
C ARG A 15 -0.80 0.17 16.22
N LEU A 16 0.50 0.37 16.03
CA LEU A 16 1.06 1.66 15.63
C LEU A 16 1.15 1.73 14.11
N GLN A 17 0.47 2.71 13.52
CA GLN A 17 0.61 3.06 12.11
C GLN A 17 1.95 3.79 11.89
N LYS A 18 2.83 3.23 11.05
CA LYS A 18 4.18 3.75 10.80
C LYS A 18 4.29 4.65 9.56
N ILE A 19 3.39 4.50 8.57
CA ILE A 19 3.31 5.39 7.42
C ILE A 19 2.61 6.67 7.84
N GLN A 20 3.26 7.81 7.60
CA GLN A 20 2.69 9.13 7.80
C GLN A 20 1.96 9.60 6.52
N TYR A 21 1.05 10.57 6.66
CA TYR A 21 0.28 11.11 5.53
C TYR A 21 -0.36 10.01 4.67
N SER A 22 -1.08 9.12 5.36
CA SER A 22 -1.62 7.88 4.78
C SER A 22 -2.68 8.09 3.68
N GLU A 23 -3.23 9.30 3.57
CA GLU A 23 -4.24 9.69 2.58
C GLU A 23 -3.78 10.83 1.64
N ASP A 24 -2.65 11.47 1.94
CA ASP A 24 -2.09 12.59 1.17
C ASP A 24 -0.76 12.17 0.54
N PHE A 25 -0.84 11.58 -0.65
CA PHE A 25 0.34 11.13 -1.40
C PHE A 25 1.08 12.28 -2.11
N SER A 26 0.54 13.49 -2.10
CA SER A 26 1.22 14.70 -2.59
C SER A 26 2.15 15.33 -1.56
N ASN A 27 2.10 14.88 -0.31
CA ASN A 27 2.93 15.37 0.77
C ASN A 27 4.41 15.03 0.56
N ALA A 28 5.31 15.92 0.99
CA ALA A 28 6.76 15.72 0.89
C ALA A 28 7.31 14.52 1.67
N TYR A 29 6.48 13.83 2.46
CA TYR A 29 6.79 12.52 3.04
C TYR A 29 6.99 11.44 1.97
N TRP A 30 6.30 11.57 0.83
CA TRP A 30 6.35 10.66 -0.30
C TRP A 30 7.35 11.15 -1.35
N SER A 31 8.03 10.22 -2.00
CA SER A 31 8.99 10.50 -3.08
C SER A 31 8.57 9.80 -4.36
N GLU A 32 8.25 10.56 -5.38
CA GLU A 32 7.82 10.07 -6.70
C GLU A 32 9.03 9.67 -7.54
N GLY A 33 8.94 8.51 -8.21
CA GLY A 33 9.93 8.04 -9.17
C GLY A 33 9.30 7.80 -10.54
N ASN A 34 9.60 8.64 -11.53
CA ASN A 34 9.04 8.61 -12.89
C ASN A 34 7.50 8.54 -12.91
N SER A 35 6.90 9.17 -11.95
CA SER A 35 5.45 9.23 -11.72
C SER A 35 5.08 10.59 -11.14
N PHE A 36 3.79 10.87 -11.07
CA PHE A 36 3.27 12.07 -10.41
C PHE A 36 1.91 11.79 -9.77
N ILE A 37 1.60 12.58 -8.74
CA ILE A 37 0.33 12.53 -8.02
C ILE A 37 -0.63 13.59 -8.52
N THR A 38 -1.90 13.20 -8.70
CA THR A 38 -3.04 14.12 -8.80
C THR A 38 -3.93 13.89 -7.60
N SER A 39 -3.98 14.88 -6.69
CA SER A 39 -4.72 14.78 -5.44
C SER A 39 -6.22 14.78 -5.63
N ASN A 40 -6.94 14.10 -4.72
CA ASN A 40 -8.41 14.13 -4.61
C ASN A 40 -9.13 13.79 -5.93
N SER A 41 -8.63 12.78 -6.65
CA SER A 41 -9.08 12.43 -8.00
C SER A 41 -10.39 11.65 -8.04
N VAL A 42 -10.66 10.80 -7.04
CA VAL A 42 -11.87 9.98 -6.96
C VAL A 42 -12.34 9.78 -5.52
N ILE A 43 -13.58 9.29 -5.38
CA ILE A 43 -14.14 8.92 -4.07
C ILE A 43 -13.41 7.69 -3.55
N SER A 44 -12.87 7.78 -2.33
CA SER A 44 -12.18 6.73 -1.61
C SER A 44 -13.13 5.72 -0.96
N PRO A 45 -12.62 4.65 -0.35
CA PRO A 45 -13.43 3.68 0.40
C PRO A 45 -14.20 4.26 1.60
N ASP A 46 -13.80 5.42 2.14
CA ASP A 46 -14.51 6.09 3.24
C ASP A 46 -15.71 6.94 2.77
N GLY A 47 -15.88 7.09 1.44
CA GLY A 47 -16.95 7.86 0.82
C GLY A 47 -16.62 9.34 0.54
N SER A 48 -15.42 9.79 0.87
CA SER A 48 -14.95 11.17 0.64
C SER A 48 -14.21 11.29 -0.70
N LEU A 49 -14.17 12.48 -1.28
CA LEU A 49 -13.36 12.77 -2.48
C LEU A 49 -11.93 13.11 -2.05
N ASN A 50 -11.15 12.08 -1.65
CA ASN A 50 -9.82 12.24 -1.09
C ASN A 50 -8.84 11.12 -1.51
N ALA A 51 -9.21 10.28 -2.49
CA ALA A 51 -8.26 9.33 -3.06
C ALA A 51 -7.45 10.01 -4.17
N ASP A 52 -6.13 9.79 -4.14
CA ASP A 52 -5.20 10.35 -5.09
C ASP A 52 -5.01 9.43 -6.31
N LYS A 53 -4.56 9.99 -7.42
CA LYS A 53 -4.14 9.22 -8.59
C LYS A 53 -2.62 9.24 -8.70
N LEU A 54 -1.99 8.08 -8.67
CA LEU A 54 -0.59 7.87 -9.03
C LEU A 54 -0.53 7.53 -10.51
N THR A 55 0.12 8.36 -11.30
CA THR A 55 0.20 8.24 -12.77
C THR A 55 1.64 8.04 -13.21
N SER A 56 1.90 7.11 -14.14
CA SER A 56 3.22 6.97 -14.77
C SER A 56 3.50 8.16 -15.67
N ASP A 57 4.72 8.72 -15.63
CA ASP A 57 5.16 9.67 -16.63
C ASP A 57 5.41 8.99 -18.00
N SER A 58 5.93 9.72 -18.98
CA SER A 58 6.19 9.17 -20.32
C SER A 58 7.60 8.57 -20.49
N SER A 59 8.33 8.32 -19.42
CA SER A 59 9.67 7.71 -19.50
C SER A 59 9.59 6.19 -19.69
N ASN A 60 10.68 5.59 -20.18
CA ASN A 60 10.85 4.13 -20.18
C ASN A 60 11.66 3.76 -18.94
N SER A 61 10.97 3.48 -17.84
CA SER A 61 11.56 3.29 -16.52
C SER A 61 10.62 2.53 -15.58
N THR A 62 11.04 2.39 -14.32
CA THR A 62 10.15 2.03 -13.21
C THR A 62 9.34 3.26 -12.78
N HIS A 63 8.04 3.06 -12.51
CA HIS A 63 7.12 4.14 -12.10
C HIS A 63 6.56 3.81 -10.72
N TYR A 64 6.86 4.64 -9.71
CA TYR A 64 6.54 4.31 -8.32
C TYR A 64 6.43 5.53 -7.42
N ILE A 65 5.98 5.27 -6.19
CA ILE A 65 6.06 6.21 -5.08
C ILE A 65 6.63 5.50 -3.85
N ASP A 66 7.58 6.13 -3.18
CA ASP A 66 8.25 5.64 -1.99
C ASP A 66 7.80 6.40 -0.74
N THR A 67 7.72 5.71 0.39
CA THR A 67 7.64 6.37 1.69
C THR A 67 8.96 7.07 2.03
N SER A 68 8.94 8.04 2.93
CA SER A 68 10.15 8.42 3.67
C SER A 68 10.70 7.21 4.44
N SER A 69 11.96 7.30 4.87
CA SER A 69 12.66 6.20 5.56
C SER A 69 11.98 5.82 6.87
N ILE A 70 11.67 4.55 7.03
CA ILE A 70 11.01 3.96 8.21
C ILE A 70 11.98 2.99 8.88
N SER A 71 11.99 2.96 10.22
CA SER A 71 12.81 2.02 10.99
C SER A 71 12.13 0.67 11.15
N PHE A 72 12.91 -0.39 10.95
CA PHE A 72 12.52 -1.80 11.09
C PHE A 72 13.44 -2.53 12.07
N THR A 73 12.95 -3.60 12.67
CA THR A 73 13.71 -4.46 13.59
C THR A 73 13.84 -5.86 13.00
N SER A 74 15.04 -6.41 12.96
CA SER A 74 15.31 -7.77 12.45
C SER A 74 14.46 -8.83 13.14
N GLY A 75 13.94 -9.77 12.35
CA GLY A 75 13.10 -10.87 12.84
C GLY A 75 11.68 -10.49 13.21
N VAL A 76 11.29 -9.22 13.11
CA VAL A 76 9.93 -8.76 13.38
C VAL A 76 9.10 -8.78 12.10
N SER A 77 7.88 -9.32 12.20
CA SER A 77 6.91 -9.30 11.10
C SER A 77 6.24 -7.94 10.99
N TYR A 78 6.10 -7.47 9.75
CA TYR A 78 5.40 -6.25 9.39
C TYR A 78 4.39 -6.54 8.28
N THR A 79 3.27 -5.82 8.31
CA THR A 79 2.30 -5.83 7.22
C THR A 79 2.12 -4.42 6.70
N VAL A 80 2.39 -4.22 5.42
CA VAL A 80 2.00 -3.02 4.68
C VAL A 80 0.67 -3.29 3.97
N SER A 81 -0.22 -2.31 3.95
CA SER A 81 -1.47 -2.38 3.20
C SER A 81 -1.85 -1.04 2.62
N VAL A 82 -2.62 -1.06 1.55
CA VAL A 82 -3.10 0.14 0.86
C VAL A 82 -4.38 -0.19 0.11
N PHE A 83 -5.27 0.79 0.00
CA PHE A 83 -6.44 0.68 -0.87
C PHE A 83 -6.11 1.20 -2.26
N VAL A 84 -6.42 0.40 -3.26
CA VAL A 84 -6.08 0.69 -4.66
C VAL A 84 -7.26 0.37 -5.56
N LYS A 85 -7.40 1.16 -6.62
CA LYS A 85 -8.37 0.94 -7.68
C LYS A 85 -7.67 1.06 -9.02
N ASP A 86 -8.03 0.18 -9.95
CA ASP A 86 -7.48 0.15 -11.32
C ASP A 86 -7.72 1.46 -12.07
N ASN A 87 -6.69 1.91 -12.77
CA ASN A 87 -6.70 2.91 -13.84
C ASN A 87 -5.65 2.52 -14.89
N ASP A 88 -5.83 1.33 -15.48
CA ASP A 88 -5.00 0.72 -16.51
C ASP A 88 -3.61 0.26 -16.05
N LYS A 89 -3.35 0.17 -14.75
CA LYS A 89 -2.12 -0.38 -14.19
C LYS A 89 -2.40 -1.31 -13.01
N ASN A 90 -1.50 -2.26 -12.84
CA ASN A 90 -1.42 -3.13 -11.67
C ASN A 90 -0.54 -2.51 -10.59
N LEU A 91 -0.65 -3.01 -9.36
CA LEU A 91 0.15 -2.56 -8.22
C LEU A 91 1.15 -3.63 -7.81
N VAL A 92 2.37 -3.21 -7.51
CA VAL A 92 3.37 -3.99 -6.78
C VAL A 92 3.66 -3.30 -5.45
N ILE A 93 3.59 -4.03 -4.35
CA ILE A 93 4.08 -3.59 -3.05
C ILE A 93 5.43 -4.26 -2.82
N GLN A 94 6.46 -3.47 -2.58
CA GLN A 94 7.81 -3.95 -2.29
C GLN A 94 8.51 -3.04 -1.27
N GLY A 95 9.69 -3.41 -0.82
CA GLY A 95 10.50 -2.55 0.03
C GLY A 95 11.98 -2.72 -0.25
N SER A 96 12.80 -1.87 0.39
CA SER A 96 14.26 -1.98 0.31
C SER A 96 14.73 -3.39 0.62
N GLY A 97 15.59 -3.97 -0.21
CA GLY A 97 16.05 -5.34 -0.05
C GLY A 97 16.74 -5.62 1.29
N SER A 98 17.43 -4.63 1.85
CA SER A 98 18.03 -4.70 3.19
C SER A 98 16.98 -4.84 4.31
N VAL A 99 15.77 -4.34 4.12
CA VAL A 99 14.67 -4.42 5.07
C VAL A 99 13.84 -5.68 4.85
N THR A 100 13.35 -5.86 3.63
CA THR A 100 12.33 -6.89 3.33
C THR A 100 12.92 -8.22 2.87
N GLY A 101 14.24 -8.33 2.69
CA GLY A 101 14.87 -9.51 2.08
C GLY A 101 14.41 -9.74 0.63
N ASN A 102 14.05 -8.67 -0.07
CA ASN A 102 13.43 -8.67 -1.39
C ASN A 102 11.98 -9.16 -1.45
N ALA A 103 11.25 -9.15 -0.32
CA ALA A 103 9.82 -9.45 -0.34
C ALA A 103 9.07 -8.47 -1.24
N PHE A 104 8.14 -9.00 -2.01
CA PHE A 104 7.18 -8.25 -2.80
C PHE A 104 5.90 -9.05 -3.03
N ALA A 105 4.83 -8.36 -3.40
CA ALA A 105 3.63 -8.94 -3.97
C ALA A 105 3.08 -8.03 -5.06
N SER A 106 2.65 -8.62 -6.18
CA SER A 106 2.02 -7.92 -7.30
C SER A 106 0.56 -8.32 -7.43
N PHE A 107 -0.28 -7.35 -7.79
CA PHE A 107 -1.73 -7.46 -7.75
C PHE A 107 -2.34 -7.03 -9.08
N ASP A 108 -3.13 -7.92 -9.69
CA ASP A 108 -4.00 -7.59 -10.82
C ASP A 108 -5.27 -6.94 -10.29
N LEU A 109 -5.37 -5.63 -10.44
CA LEU A 109 -6.48 -4.82 -9.95
C LEU A 109 -7.75 -4.95 -10.81
N LYS A 110 -7.61 -5.45 -12.04
CA LYS A 110 -8.76 -5.67 -12.92
C LYS A 110 -9.49 -6.96 -12.56
N ASN A 111 -8.74 -8.00 -12.19
CA ASN A 111 -9.28 -9.32 -11.87
C ASN A 111 -9.35 -9.60 -10.36
N GLY A 112 -8.70 -8.78 -9.51
CA GLY A 112 -8.71 -8.92 -8.06
C GLY A 112 -7.92 -10.12 -7.57
N VAL A 113 -6.77 -10.41 -8.18
CA VAL A 113 -5.91 -11.56 -7.84
C VAL A 113 -4.47 -11.16 -7.59
N VAL A 114 -3.74 -11.96 -6.80
CA VAL A 114 -2.30 -11.86 -6.68
C VAL A 114 -1.69 -12.48 -7.93
N ILE A 115 -0.80 -11.74 -8.62
CA ILE A 115 -0.11 -12.20 -9.85
C ILE A 115 1.13 -13.00 -9.48
N ASP A 116 1.95 -12.44 -8.58
CA ASP A 116 3.25 -12.97 -8.18
C ASP A 116 3.63 -12.47 -6.79
N GLU A 117 4.37 -13.27 -6.04
CA GLU A 117 4.89 -12.91 -4.73
C GLU A 117 6.18 -13.68 -4.42
N SER A 118 7.05 -13.10 -3.60
CA SER A 118 8.27 -13.75 -3.14
C SER A 118 8.67 -13.25 -1.75
N VAL A 119 9.16 -14.16 -0.92
CA VAL A 119 9.68 -13.92 0.46
C VAL A 119 8.62 -13.42 1.44
N GLY A 120 7.54 -12.82 0.95
CA GLY A 120 6.40 -12.32 1.72
C GLY A 120 5.11 -13.01 1.31
N ILE A 121 4.01 -12.58 1.93
CA ILE A 121 2.65 -13.07 1.64
C ILE A 121 1.82 -11.88 1.16
N GLY A 122 1.36 -11.94 -0.09
CA GLY A 122 0.44 -10.99 -0.69
C GLY A 122 -1.01 -11.39 -0.46
N ILE A 123 -1.86 -10.45 -0.10
CA ILE A 123 -3.31 -10.66 0.00
C ILE A 123 -4.01 -9.49 -0.70
N ILE A 124 -4.98 -9.80 -1.55
CA ILE A 124 -5.89 -8.83 -2.16
C ILE A 124 -7.32 -9.12 -1.69
N LYS A 125 -8.01 -8.09 -1.22
CA LYS A 125 -9.39 -8.21 -0.73
C LYS A 125 -10.27 -7.18 -1.41
N ASN A 126 -11.38 -7.61 -2.00
CA ASN A 126 -12.38 -6.72 -2.60
C ASN A 126 -13.07 -5.89 -1.51
N PHE A 127 -13.14 -4.58 -1.72
CA PHE A 127 -13.74 -3.60 -0.81
C PHE A 127 -15.00 -2.92 -1.40
N GLY A 128 -15.45 -3.38 -2.57
CA GLY A 128 -16.56 -2.79 -3.31
C GLY A 128 -16.15 -1.61 -4.20
N ASN A 129 -17.02 -1.21 -5.13
CA ASN A 129 -16.81 -0.09 -6.05
C ASN A 129 -15.47 -0.12 -6.82
N ASN A 130 -14.99 -1.34 -7.13
CA ASN A 130 -13.69 -1.64 -7.74
C ASN A 130 -12.47 -1.24 -6.89
N TRP A 131 -12.65 -1.01 -5.59
CA TRP A 131 -11.56 -0.85 -4.64
C TRP A 131 -11.11 -2.20 -4.11
N TYR A 132 -9.79 -2.36 -3.99
CA TYR A 132 -9.15 -3.49 -3.34
C TYR A 132 -8.26 -3.01 -2.21
N LYS A 133 -8.25 -3.73 -1.09
CA LYS A 133 -7.19 -3.63 -0.08
C LYS A 133 -6.12 -4.64 -0.44
N CYS A 134 -4.96 -4.16 -0.88
CA CYS A 134 -3.77 -4.96 -1.17
C CYS A 134 -2.85 -4.92 0.03
N SER A 135 -2.25 -6.04 0.40
CA SER A 135 -1.29 -6.10 1.50
C SER A 135 -0.15 -7.06 1.23
N LEU A 136 1.02 -6.72 1.77
CA LEU A 136 2.22 -7.56 1.81
C LEU A 136 2.66 -7.72 3.26
N THR A 137 2.75 -8.97 3.72
CA THR A 137 3.35 -9.32 5.02
C THR A 137 4.74 -9.89 4.81
N PHE A 138 5.71 -9.38 5.54
CA PHE A 138 7.11 -9.83 5.48
C PHE A 138 7.75 -9.80 6.87
N THR A 139 8.83 -10.55 7.04
CA THR A 139 9.69 -10.47 8.24
C THR A 139 10.92 -9.65 7.89
N SER A 140 11.23 -8.63 8.70
CA SER A 140 12.38 -7.77 8.43
C SER A 140 13.70 -8.57 8.52
N ALA A 141 14.52 -8.45 7.47
CA ALA A 141 15.79 -9.13 7.37
C ALA A 141 16.89 -8.51 8.28
N ALA A 142 16.76 -7.22 8.61
CA ALA A 142 17.74 -6.50 9.40
C ALA A 142 17.11 -5.43 10.30
N THR A 143 17.81 -5.06 11.37
CA THR A 143 17.51 -3.83 12.12
C THR A 143 18.15 -2.66 11.39
N THR A 144 17.35 -1.94 10.62
CA THR A 144 17.78 -0.85 9.75
C THR A 144 16.60 0.05 9.37
N SER A 145 16.87 1.10 8.63
CA SER A 145 15.82 1.93 8.03
C SER A 145 15.78 1.74 6.51
N GLY A 146 14.59 1.87 5.94
CA GLY A 146 14.37 1.76 4.51
C GLY A 146 12.99 2.24 4.11
N VAL A 147 12.67 2.14 2.83
CA VAL A 147 11.42 2.61 2.25
C VAL A 147 10.49 1.45 1.90
N ILE A 148 9.20 1.73 1.89
CA ILE A 148 8.19 0.91 1.24
C ILE A 148 7.81 1.59 -0.08
N THR A 149 7.78 0.80 -1.14
CA THR A 149 7.50 1.23 -2.50
C THR A 149 6.14 0.72 -2.96
N PHE A 150 5.32 1.61 -3.50
CA PHE A 150 4.15 1.28 -4.30
C PHE A 150 4.50 1.53 -5.77
N LEU A 151 4.68 0.46 -6.54
CA LEU A 151 5.14 0.50 -7.92
C LEU A 151 4.00 0.10 -8.85
N MET A 152 3.84 0.82 -9.94
CA MET A 152 2.93 0.44 -11.02
C MET A 152 3.62 -0.57 -11.94
N GLY A 153 3.08 -1.78 -12.04
CA GLY A 153 3.70 -2.85 -12.84
C GLY A 153 3.17 -4.24 -12.49
N GLN A 154 3.85 -5.27 -12.99
CA GLN A 154 3.44 -6.67 -12.84
C GLN A 154 4.40 -7.49 -11.97
N THR A 155 5.62 -7.05 -11.79
CA THR A 155 6.64 -7.74 -11.01
C THR A 155 7.54 -6.76 -10.27
N ARG A 156 8.39 -7.27 -9.40
CA ARG A 156 9.36 -6.46 -8.65
C ARG A 156 10.26 -5.67 -9.60
N ASN A 157 10.38 -4.36 -9.36
CA ASN A 157 11.18 -3.43 -10.17
C ASN A 157 10.79 -3.43 -11.67
N ASP A 158 9.51 -3.68 -11.98
CA ASP A 158 9.01 -3.65 -13.35
C ASP A 158 9.29 -2.31 -14.03
N SER A 159 9.71 -2.37 -15.30
CA SER A 159 10.07 -1.20 -16.10
C SER A 159 9.35 -1.25 -17.44
N TYR A 160 8.70 -0.16 -17.81
CA TYR A 160 7.95 -0.06 -19.05
C TYR A 160 7.92 1.38 -19.57
N GLN A 161 7.52 1.54 -20.83
CA GLN A 161 7.26 2.86 -21.41
C GLN A 161 5.94 3.39 -20.84
N GLY A 162 6.01 4.43 -20.03
CA GLY A 162 4.82 5.12 -19.53
C GLY A 162 4.14 5.96 -20.61
N ASP A 163 2.89 6.34 -20.38
CA ASP A 163 2.04 7.07 -21.33
C ASP A 163 1.58 8.44 -20.81
N GLY A 164 1.93 8.78 -19.57
CA GLY A 164 1.53 10.04 -18.94
C GLY A 164 0.06 10.10 -18.51
N THR A 165 -0.67 8.98 -18.60
CA THR A 165 -2.13 8.93 -18.33
C THR A 165 -2.58 7.74 -17.50
N SER A 166 -2.01 6.56 -17.73
CA SER A 166 -2.33 5.34 -16.99
C SER A 166 -1.70 5.33 -15.62
N GLY A 167 -2.36 4.71 -14.65
CA GLY A 167 -1.90 4.65 -13.29
C GLY A 167 -2.80 3.81 -12.39
N VAL A 168 -2.84 4.16 -11.12
CA VAL A 168 -3.75 3.59 -10.13
C VAL A 168 -4.33 4.71 -9.26
N TYR A 169 -5.56 4.54 -8.77
CA TYR A 169 -6.03 5.36 -7.65
C TYR A 169 -5.59 4.71 -6.35
N ILE A 170 -5.11 5.52 -5.41
CA ILE A 170 -4.48 5.07 -4.17
C ILE A 170 -5.03 5.85 -2.97
N TRP A 171 -5.24 5.15 -1.85
CA TRP A 171 -5.74 5.74 -0.60
C TRP A 171 -5.39 4.86 0.60
N GLY A 172 -5.21 5.46 1.77
CA GLY A 172 -5.17 4.75 3.05
C GLY A 172 -3.98 3.79 3.17
N ALA A 173 -2.76 4.25 2.84
CA ALA A 173 -1.55 3.46 3.04
C ALA A 173 -1.25 3.25 4.52
N MET A 174 -0.91 2.02 4.91
CA MET A 174 -0.65 1.64 6.29
C MET A 174 0.52 0.67 6.37
N LEU A 175 1.37 0.83 7.39
CA LEU A 175 2.40 -0.13 7.78
C LEU A 175 2.32 -0.34 9.28
N GLU A 176 2.18 -1.57 9.71
CA GLU A 176 2.08 -1.95 11.09
C GLU A 176 2.95 -3.16 11.43
N GLN A 177 3.35 -3.29 12.69
CA GLN A 177 4.00 -4.48 13.17
C GLN A 177 2.95 -5.57 13.37
N GLY A 178 3.12 -6.72 12.73
CA GLY A 178 2.21 -7.86 12.81
C GLY A 178 2.17 -8.65 11.51
N SER A 179 1.52 -9.81 11.57
CA SER A 179 1.45 -10.79 10.49
C SER A 179 0.17 -10.74 9.65
N TYR A 180 -0.65 -9.71 9.85
CA TYR A 180 -1.88 -9.45 9.07
C TYR A 180 -2.28 -7.98 9.20
N PRO A 181 -2.98 -7.38 8.22
CA PRO A 181 -3.45 -6.02 8.29
C PRO A 181 -4.68 -5.93 9.22
N THR A 182 -4.70 -4.91 10.10
CA THR A 182 -5.87 -4.57 10.92
C THR A 182 -6.81 -3.61 10.16
N SER A 183 -7.84 -3.11 10.83
CA SER A 183 -8.66 -2.01 10.32
C SER A 183 -7.79 -0.80 10.00
N TYR A 184 -8.25 0.03 9.07
CA TYR A 184 -7.48 1.20 8.64
C TYR A 184 -7.33 2.20 9.80
N ILE A 185 -6.10 2.65 10.03
CA ILE A 185 -5.73 3.67 11.02
C ILE A 185 -5.18 4.87 10.25
N PRO A 186 -5.91 6.00 10.17
CA PRO A 186 -5.44 7.19 9.49
C PRO A 186 -4.23 7.81 10.21
N ASN A 187 -3.32 8.42 9.44
CA ASN A 187 -2.18 9.16 9.98
C ASN A 187 -1.94 10.42 9.14
N TYR A 188 -2.01 11.56 9.77
CA TYR A 188 -1.87 12.89 9.14
C TYR A 188 -0.53 13.58 9.49
N GLY A 189 0.53 12.79 9.69
CA GLY A 189 1.88 13.30 9.93
C GLY A 189 2.32 13.33 11.41
N THR A 190 1.49 12.82 12.30
CA THR A 190 1.86 12.56 13.70
C THR A 190 1.96 11.06 13.94
N SER A 191 2.76 10.63 14.93
CA SER A 191 2.73 9.22 15.33
C SER A 191 1.34 8.90 15.89
N ALA A 192 0.50 8.23 15.08
CA ALA A 192 -0.82 7.78 15.48
C ALA A 192 -0.68 6.37 16.09
N GLY A 193 -1.08 6.22 17.31
CA GLY A 193 -1.15 4.97 18.06
C GLY A 193 -2.31 5.00 19.02
#